data_181d061d2f20226fbc0f888bf787c8f6
#
_entry.id   181d061d2f20226fbc0f888bf787c8f6
#
_cell.length_a   1.000
_cell.length_b   1.000
_cell.length_c   1.000
_cell.angle_alpha   90.00
_cell.angle_beta   90.00
_cell.angle_gamma   90.00
#
_symmetry.space_group_name_H-M   'P 1'
#
loop_
_entity.id
_entity.type
_entity.pdbx_description
1 polymer ?
#
loop_
_entity_poly.entity_id
_entity_poly.type
_entity_poly.pdbx_seq_one_letter_code
_entity_poly.pdbx_strand_id
1 'polypeptide(L)'
;TIAKFDPASGRAIWRISAGRALSAGVGAGDSIVVVGTDKGDVLAFDADGKEAWTAKVGSEVIAPPRVAEGTVLVFSGDGRLYALSAKDGSRRWVYQRANPPLMVRNNAGAVIARGAVFFGTAGGRLVGLDLKTGAVGWEVAVATPKGATELERIADVTSLPAVDDRYACASAYQ
;
A
#
# COMPACT_ATOMS: atom_id res chain seq x y z
N THR A 1 -12.90 -13.42 5.97
CA THR A 1 -12.65 -13.53 7.43
C THR A 1 -11.35 -12.81 7.79
N ILE A 2 -11.34 -12.08 8.90
CA ILE A 2 -10.17 -11.48 9.54
C ILE A 2 -10.03 -12.12 10.91
N ALA A 3 -8.82 -12.41 11.34
CA ALA A 3 -8.58 -13.00 12.66
C ALA A 3 -7.34 -12.39 13.31
N LYS A 4 -7.40 -12.20 14.61
CA LYS A 4 -6.30 -11.78 15.47
C LYS A 4 -5.89 -12.93 16.38
N PHE A 5 -4.60 -13.15 16.46
CA PHE A 5 -4.03 -14.22 17.29
C PHE A 5 -3.03 -13.64 18.29
N ASP A 6 -2.92 -14.30 19.41
CA ASP A 6 -1.85 -14.10 20.36
C ASP A 6 -0.55 -14.71 19.77
N PRO A 7 0.53 -13.93 19.58
CA PRO A 7 1.73 -14.42 18.91
C PRO A 7 2.53 -15.42 19.75
N ALA A 8 2.37 -15.42 21.08
CA ALA A 8 3.09 -16.32 21.96
C ALA A 8 2.44 -17.70 22.04
N SER A 9 1.11 -17.76 21.99
CA SER A 9 0.35 -19.00 22.15
C SER A 9 -0.34 -19.52 20.89
N GLY A 10 -0.45 -18.69 19.85
CA GLY A 10 -1.20 -19.01 18.63
C GLY A 10 -2.73 -19.05 18.83
N ARG A 11 -3.23 -18.72 20.03
CA ARG A 11 -4.68 -18.72 20.30
C ARG A 11 -5.36 -17.54 19.60
N ALA A 12 -6.54 -17.81 19.02
CA ALA A 12 -7.37 -16.75 18.46
C ALA A 12 -7.90 -15.84 19.57
N ILE A 13 -7.66 -14.54 19.44
CA ILE A 13 -8.23 -13.51 20.32
C ILE A 13 -9.64 -13.17 19.84
N TRP A 14 -9.79 -12.91 18.51
CA TRP A 14 -11.08 -12.75 17.88
C TRP A 14 -11.04 -13.18 16.42
N ARG A 15 -12.22 -13.41 15.85
CA ARG A 15 -12.41 -13.78 14.46
C ARG A 15 -13.70 -13.14 13.97
N ILE A 16 -13.64 -12.35 12.90
CA ILE A 16 -14.75 -11.58 12.37
C ILE A 16 -14.92 -11.80 10.86
N SER A 17 -16.14 -11.59 10.36
CA SER A 17 -16.41 -11.51 8.95
C SER A 17 -16.44 -10.05 8.51
N ALA A 18 -15.73 -9.73 7.42
CA ALA A 18 -15.80 -8.40 6.83
C ALA A 18 -17.12 -8.19 6.04
N GLY A 19 -17.90 -9.22 5.81
CA GLY A 19 -19.13 -9.16 5.00
C GLY A 19 -18.92 -8.85 3.52
N ARG A 20 -17.68 -8.76 3.08
CA ARG A 20 -17.27 -8.37 1.71
C ARG A 20 -16.10 -9.24 1.24
N ALA A 21 -15.92 -9.34 -0.10
CA ALA A 21 -14.77 -10.01 -0.69
C ALA A 21 -13.50 -9.18 -0.48
N LEU A 22 -12.52 -9.74 0.24
CA LEU A 22 -11.24 -9.10 0.49
C LEU A 22 -10.29 -9.42 -0.67
N SER A 23 -9.63 -8.41 -1.22
CA SER A 23 -8.70 -8.53 -2.36
C SER A 23 -7.25 -8.38 -1.96
N ALA A 24 -6.98 -7.80 -0.79
CA ALA A 24 -5.64 -7.55 -0.29
C ALA A 24 -5.45 -8.14 1.10
N GLY A 25 -4.19 -8.27 1.51
CA GLY A 25 -3.83 -8.70 2.85
C GLY A 25 -4.21 -7.67 3.93
N VAL A 26 -3.88 -7.99 5.17
CA VAL A 26 -4.17 -7.17 6.33
C VAL A 26 -3.03 -6.16 6.57
N GLY A 27 -3.39 -4.90 6.80
CA GLY A 27 -2.52 -3.90 7.41
C GLY A 27 -2.89 -3.72 8.88
N ALA A 28 -1.89 -3.49 9.73
CA ALA A 28 -2.11 -3.20 11.14
C ALA A 28 -1.11 -2.15 11.63
N GLY A 29 -1.56 -1.27 12.50
CA GLY A 29 -0.79 -0.19 13.12
C GLY A 29 -1.73 0.78 13.81
N ASP A 30 -1.21 1.70 14.61
CA ASP A 30 -1.98 2.75 15.28
C ASP A 30 -3.26 2.22 15.98
N SER A 31 -3.18 1.00 16.55
CA SER A 31 -4.29 0.29 17.23
C SER A 31 -5.48 -0.07 16.33
N ILE A 32 -5.33 -0.03 15.00
CA ILE A 32 -6.35 -0.47 14.04
C ILE A 32 -5.84 -1.59 13.13
N VAL A 33 -6.80 -2.34 12.59
CA VAL A 33 -6.58 -3.36 11.56
C VAL A 33 -7.34 -2.92 10.32
N VAL A 34 -6.68 -2.88 9.16
CA VAL A 34 -7.25 -2.37 7.92
C VAL A 34 -7.18 -3.43 6.82
N VAL A 35 -8.26 -3.58 6.09
CA VAL A 35 -8.35 -4.47 4.92
C VAL A 35 -8.96 -3.75 3.72
N GLY A 36 -8.62 -4.22 2.53
CA GLY A 36 -9.19 -3.74 1.29
C GLY A 36 -10.03 -4.77 0.57
N THR A 37 -10.97 -4.31 -0.25
CA THR A 37 -11.89 -5.14 -1.03
C THR A 37 -11.63 -5.02 -2.52
N ASP A 38 -12.15 -5.99 -3.27
CA ASP A 38 -12.18 -6.02 -4.75
C ASP A 38 -13.00 -4.86 -5.36
N LYS A 39 -13.87 -4.24 -4.57
CA LYS A 39 -14.68 -3.09 -4.97
C LYS A 39 -14.12 -1.74 -4.52
N GLY A 40 -12.92 -1.72 -3.93
CA GLY A 40 -12.27 -0.50 -3.46
C GLY A 40 -12.81 0.03 -2.13
N ASP A 41 -13.51 -0.79 -1.34
CA ASP A 41 -13.81 -0.42 0.03
C ASP A 41 -12.57 -0.68 0.90
N VAL A 42 -12.32 0.24 1.82
CA VAL A 42 -11.28 0.13 2.85
C VAL A 42 -11.97 0.09 4.19
N LEU A 43 -11.83 -1.02 4.90
CA LEU A 43 -12.49 -1.27 6.17
C LEU A 43 -11.44 -1.23 7.29
N ALA A 44 -11.69 -0.46 8.32
CA ALA A 44 -10.87 -0.45 9.52
C ALA A 44 -11.63 -0.99 10.73
N PHE A 45 -10.92 -1.76 11.53
CA PHE A 45 -11.41 -2.37 12.76
C PHE A 45 -10.50 -1.95 13.90
N ASP A 46 -11.07 -1.77 15.07
CA ASP A 46 -10.33 -1.48 16.30
C ASP A 46 -9.62 -2.73 16.86
N ALA A 47 -8.99 -2.57 18.01
CA ALA A 47 -8.25 -3.64 18.67
C ALA A 47 -9.13 -4.84 19.07
N ASP A 48 -10.43 -4.61 19.24
CA ASP A 48 -11.43 -5.62 19.66
C ASP A 48 -12.17 -6.25 18.46
N GLY A 49 -11.84 -5.80 17.23
CA GLY A 49 -12.45 -6.31 16.00
C GLY A 49 -13.79 -5.65 15.65
N LYS A 50 -14.14 -4.54 16.29
CA LYS A 50 -15.31 -3.74 15.94
C LYS A 50 -14.97 -2.81 14.78
N GLU A 51 -15.87 -2.66 13.83
CA GLU A 51 -15.70 -1.72 12.71
C GLU A 51 -15.59 -0.28 13.23
N ALA A 52 -14.48 0.37 12.92
CA ALA A 52 -14.20 1.74 13.32
C ALA A 52 -14.65 2.74 12.24
N TRP A 53 -14.33 2.45 10.98
CA TRP A 53 -14.74 3.25 9.84
C TRP A 53 -14.63 2.47 8.53
N THR A 54 -15.32 2.98 7.51
CA THR A 54 -15.23 2.52 6.12
C THR A 54 -14.93 3.71 5.21
N ALA A 55 -14.00 3.54 4.27
CA ALA A 55 -13.68 4.51 3.24
C ALA A 55 -13.78 3.88 1.85
N LYS A 56 -13.74 4.71 0.79
CA LYS A 56 -13.80 4.28 -0.61
C LYS A 56 -12.62 4.81 -1.39
N VAL A 57 -11.94 3.95 -2.15
CA VAL A 57 -10.92 4.29 -3.14
C VAL A 57 -11.43 4.00 -4.55
N GLY A 58 -10.69 4.42 -5.58
CA GLY A 58 -11.17 4.44 -6.97
C GLY A 58 -11.38 3.07 -7.61
N SER A 59 -10.66 2.05 -7.15
CA SER A 59 -10.69 0.70 -7.72
C SER A 59 -10.36 -0.33 -6.66
N GLU A 60 -10.26 -1.62 -7.03
CA GLU A 60 -9.85 -2.69 -6.13
C GLU A 60 -8.59 -2.34 -5.34
N VAL A 61 -8.51 -2.75 -4.09
CA VAL A 61 -7.28 -2.63 -3.30
C VAL A 61 -6.36 -3.79 -3.65
N ILE A 62 -5.15 -3.50 -4.16
CA ILE A 62 -4.26 -4.53 -4.74
C ILE A 62 -3.11 -4.95 -3.82
N ALA A 63 -2.82 -4.16 -2.79
CA ALA A 63 -1.75 -4.44 -1.84
C ALA A 63 -2.25 -4.30 -0.40
N PRO A 64 -1.64 -5.01 0.57
CA PRO A 64 -1.97 -4.82 1.97
C PRO A 64 -1.85 -3.34 2.37
N PRO A 65 -2.89 -2.73 2.98
CA PRO A 65 -2.80 -1.37 3.47
C PRO A 65 -1.63 -1.20 4.44
N ARG A 66 -0.95 -0.06 4.42
CA ARG A 66 0.10 0.25 5.40
C ARG A 66 -0.42 1.25 6.41
N VAL A 67 -0.29 0.94 7.68
CA VAL A 67 -0.76 1.79 8.79
C VAL A 67 0.41 2.19 9.65
N ALA A 68 0.70 3.49 9.71
CA ALA A 68 1.69 4.08 10.61
C ALA A 68 1.53 5.61 10.65
N GLU A 69 2.01 6.23 11.72
CA GLU A 69 2.07 7.69 11.89
C GLU A 69 0.72 8.38 11.62
N GLY A 70 -0.39 7.77 12.07
CA GLY A 70 -1.75 8.28 11.90
C GLY A 70 -2.27 8.22 10.46
N THR A 71 -1.60 7.50 9.57
CA THR A 71 -1.94 7.42 8.14
C THR A 71 -2.13 5.96 7.71
N VAL A 72 -3.14 5.75 6.87
CA VAL A 72 -3.37 4.48 6.16
C VAL A 72 -3.08 4.71 4.67
N LEU A 73 -2.09 4.00 4.14
CA LEU A 73 -1.77 4.02 2.72
C LEU A 73 -2.44 2.84 2.02
N VAL A 74 -3.07 3.12 0.90
CA VAL A 74 -3.85 2.14 0.12
C VAL A 74 -3.50 2.25 -1.36
N PHE A 75 -2.99 1.18 -1.94
CA PHE A 75 -2.83 1.06 -3.39
C PHE A 75 -4.11 0.52 -4.02
N SER A 76 -4.58 1.19 -5.06
CA SER A 76 -5.71 0.74 -5.87
C SER A 76 -5.28 0.32 -7.27
N GLY A 77 -6.05 -0.57 -7.88
CA GLY A 77 -5.76 -1.17 -9.18
C GLY A 77 -5.71 -0.17 -10.36
N ASP A 78 -6.21 1.04 -10.16
CA ASP A 78 -6.13 2.15 -11.12
C ASP A 78 -4.79 2.92 -11.04
N GLY A 79 -3.80 2.38 -10.30
CA GLY A 79 -2.45 2.96 -10.20
C GLY A 79 -2.34 4.15 -9.25
N ARG A 80 -3.32 4.33 -8.35
CA ARG A 80 -3.30 5.41 -7.36
C ARG A 80 -2.85 4.91 -6.00
N LEU A 81 -2.13 5.77 -5.29
CA LEU A 81 -1.83 5.62 -3.88
C LEU A 81 -2.65 6.64 -3.08
N TYR A 82 -3.51 6.15 -2.23
CA TYR A 82 -4.33 6.96 -1.33
C TYR A 82 -3.71 7.03 0.06
N ALA A 83 -3.71 8.21 0.66
CA ALA A 83 -3.47 8.37 2.09
C ALA A 83 -4.77 8.75 2.78
N LEU A 84 -5.17 7.92 3.72
CA LEU A 84 -6.35 8.12 4.55
C LEU A 84 -5.91 8.38 6.00
N SER A 85 -6.75 9.09 6.73
CA SER A 85 -6.58 9.27 8.18
C SER A 85 -6.85 7.95 8.90
N ALA A 86 -5.93 7.50 9.75
CA ALA A 86 -6.14 6.31 10.56
C ALA A 86 -7.29 6.46 11.56
N LYS A 87 -7.64 7.70 11.95
CA LYS A 87 -8.67 8.01 12.91
C LYS A 87 -10.09 7.76 12.39
N ASP A 88 -10.35 8.18 11.14
CA ASP A 88 -11.71 8.26 10.60
C ASP A 88 -11.86 7.88 9.12
N GLY A 89 -10.77 7.45 8.46
CA GLY A 89 -10.78 7.06 7.05
C GLY A 89 -10.88 8.23 6.07
N SER A 90 -10.90 9.48 6.53
CA SER A 90 -10.95 10.65 5.65
C SER A 90 -9.72 10.73 4.76
N ARG A 91 -9.92 11.07 3.48
CA ARG A 91 -8.84 11.16 2.51
C ARG A 91 -8.00 12.41 2.74
N ARG A 92 -6.70 12.23 2.99
CA ARG A 92 -5.72 13.30 3.14
C ARG A 92 -5.19 13.78 1.79
N TRP A 93 -4.70 12.82 0.98
CA TRP A 93 -4.19 13.09 -0.36
C TRP A 93 -4.27 11.84 -1.25
N VAL A 94 -4.06 12.05 -2.54
CA VAL A 94 -3.93 10.97 -3.54
C VAL A 94 -2.72 11.27 -4.42
N TYR A 95 -1.83 10.30 -4.56
CA TYR A 95 -0.78 10.31 -5.55
C TYR A 95 -1.22 9.49 -6.76
N GLN A 96 -1.03 10.06 -7.95
CA GLN A 96 -1.30 9.39 -9.22
C GLN A 96 -0.16 9.65 -10.17
N ARG A 97 0.25 8.61 -10.90
CA ARG A 97 1.21 8.67 -11.98
C ARG A 97 0.61 8.01 -13.22
N ALA A 98 1.02 8.47 -14.40
CA ALA A 98 0.73 7.76 -15.65
C ALA A 98 1.53 6.43 -15.65
N ASN A 99 0.82 5.32 -15.81
CA ASN A 99 1.42 4.00 -15.93
C ASN A 99 1.86 3.74 -17.38
N PRO A 100 2.93 2.97 -17.62
CA PRO A 100 3.24 2.46 -18.95
C PRO A 100 2.12 1.56 -19.47
N PRO A 101 2.03 1.34 -20.79
CA PRO A 101 0.98 0.50 -21.38
C PRO A 101 0.98 -0.94 -20.88
N LEU A 102 2.16 -1.50 -20.60
CA LEU A 102 2.37 -2.81 -20.00
C LEU A 102 3.15 -2.67 -18.69
N MET A 103 2.68 -3.35 -17.67
CA MET A 103 3.31 -3.41 -16.35
C MET A 103 3.00 -4.73 -15.66
N VAL A 104 3.88 -5.15 -14.76
CA VAL A 104 3.60 -6.28 -13.86
C VAL A 104 2.58 -5.86 -12.80
N ARG A 105 1.61 -6.73 -12.52
CA ARG A 105 0.70 -6.50 -11.38
C ARG A 105 1.51 -6.52 -10.08
N ASN A 106 1.71 -5.36 -9.48
CA ASN A 106 2.53 -5.19 -8.29
C ASN A 106 1.65 -5.10 -7.04
N ASN A 107 1.91 -5.98 -6.08
CA ASN A 107 1.23 -6.03 -4.78
C ASN A 107 2.18 -5.68 -3.62
N ALA A 108 3.33 -5.07 -3.90
CA ALA A 108 4.36 -4.83 -2.88
C ALA A 108 3.96 -3.81 -1.81
N GLY A 109 3.10 -2.87 -2.14
CA GLY A 109 2.69 -1.82 -1.19
C GLY A 109 3.73 -0.72 -1.00
N ALA A 110 3.66 -0.01 0.11
CA ALA A 110 4.54 1.10 0.47
C ALA A 110 5.12 0.93 1.87
N VAL A 111 6.22 1.63 2.15
CA VAL A 111 6.82 1.76 3.48
C VAL A 111 6.63 3.18 3.98
N ILE A 112 6.17 3.33 5.22
CA ILE A 112 6.16 4.61 5.94
C ILE A 112 7.36 4.62 6.88
N ALA A 113 8.19 5.63 6.79
CA ALA A 113 9.31 5.84 7.68
C ALA A 113 9.63 7.33 7.80
N ARG A 114 9.70 7.83 9.04
CA ARG A 114 10.16 9.19 9.36
C ARG A 114 9.44 10.30 8.59
N GLY A 115 8.12 10.23 8.53
CA GLY A 115 7.31 11.22 7.83
C GLY A 115 7.40 11.16 6.30
N ALA A 116 7.96 10.09 5.75
CA ALA A 116 8.04 9.85 4.31
C ALA A 116 7.40 8.52 3.92
N VAL A 117 7.03 8.42 2.65
CA VAL A 117 6.46 7.22 2.02
C VAL A 117 7.38 6.78 0.90
N PHE A 118 7.75 5.50 0.89
CA PHE A 118 8.62 4.92 -0.13
C PHE A 118 7.90 3.76 -0.83
N PHE A 119 7.89 3.76 -2.16
CA PHE A 119 7.29 2.68 -2.94
C PHE A 119 7.87 2.58 -4.33
N GLY A 120 7.81 1.37 -4.88
CA GLY A 120 8.17 1.10 -6.26
C GLY A 120 7.03 1.39 -7.22
N THR A 121 7.37 1.84 -8.43
CA THR A 121 6.40 2.08 -9.50
C THR A 121 6.73 1.26 -10.74
N ALA A 122 5.74 1.11 -11.60
CA ALA A 122 5.95 0.68 -12.97
C ALA A 122 6.92 1.63 -13.70
N GLY A 123 7.71 1.09 -14.62
CA GLY A 123 8.77 1.81 -15.30
C GLY A 123 10.07 1.95 -14.49
N GLY A 124 10.25 1.08 -13.47
CA GLY A 124 11.52 0.88 -12.78
C GLY A 124 11.93 1.99 -11.81
N ARG A 125 10.98 2.68 -11.20
CA ARG A 125 11.31 3.80 -10.32
C ARG A 125 10.98 3.53 -8.86
N LEU A 126 11.83 4.07 -7.97
CA LEU A 126 11.58 4.21 -6.56
C LEU A 126 11.21 5.68 -6.27
N VAL A 127 10.11 5.89 -5.57
CA VAL A 127 9.54 7.21 -5.27
C VAL A 127 9.53 7.43 -3.77
N GLY A 128 9.93 8.62 -3.34
CA GLY A 128 9.81 9.12 -1.98
C GLY A 128 8.85 10.31 -1.92
N LEU A 129 7.76 10.19 -1.15
CA LEU A 129 6.78 11.27 -0.93
C LEU A 129 6.87 11.77 0.51
N ASP A 130 6.48 13.01 0.71
CA ASP A 130 6.14 13.53 2.03
C ASP A 130 4.84 12.90 2.53
N LEU A 131 4.84 12.33 3.73
CA LEU A 131 3.69 11.60 4.28
C LEU A 131 2.48 12.50 4.54
N LYS A 132 2.69 13.77 4.90
CA LYS A 132 1.59 14.68 5.27
C LYS A 132 0.89 15.24 4.04
N THR A 133 1.64 15.56 2.99
CA THR A 133 1.15 16.30 1.82
C THR A 133 1.01 15.44 0.57
N GLY A 134 1.69 14.29 0.49
CA GLY A 134 1.78 13.48 -0.73
C GLY A 134 2.67 14.10 -1.82
N ALA A 135 3.38 15.18 -1.50
CA ALA A 135 4.30 15.81 -2.43
C ALA A 135 5.50 14.92 -2.72
N VAL A 136 5.92 14.87 -3.99
CA VAL A 136 7.12 14.13 -4.40
C VAL A 136 8.37 14.84 -3.86
N GLY A 137 9.08 14.19 -2.96
CA GLY A 137 10.37 14.63 -2.48
C GLY A 137 11.49 14.30 -3.47
N TRP A 138 11.48 13.06 -3.97
CA TRP A 138 12.41 12.58 -4.97
C TRP A 138 11.89 11.33 -5.68
N GLU A 139 12.48 11.07 -6.85
CA GLU A 139 12.24 9.90 -7.67
C GLU A 139 13.55 9.48 -8.33
N VAL A 140 13.90 8.19 -8.26
CA VAL A 140 15.12 7.64 -8.86
C VAL A 140 14.85 6.41 -9.68
N ALA A 141 15.63 6.18 -10.74
CA ALA A 141 15.57 4.97 -11.52
C ALA A 141 16.31 3.84 -10.80
N VAL A 142 15.62 2.73 -10.54
CA VAL A 142 16.20 1.46 -10.08
C VAL A 142 16.58 0.62 -11.30
N ALA A 143 15.70 0.61 -12.31
CA ALA A 143 15.95 -0.01 -13.62
C ALA A 143 15.48 0.94 -14.72
N THR A 144 16.06 0.81 -15.90
CA THR A 144 15.68 1.60 -17.08
C THR A 144 15.08 0.67 -18.11
N PRO A 145 13.82 0.91 -18.56
CA PRO A 145 13.21 0.13 -19.63
C PRO A 145 14.10 0.08 -20.87
N LYS A 146 14.41 -1.13 -21.37
CA LYS A 146 15.24 -1.36 -22.55
C LYS A 146 14.60 -2.41 -23.43
N GLY A 147 14.58 -2.21 -24.74
CA GLY A 147 14.08 -3.17 -25.71
C GLY A 147 13.36 -2.51 -26.88
N ALA A 148 13.08 -3.29 -27.89
CA ALA A 148 12.36 -2.86 -29.11
C ALA A 148 10.84 -2.94 -28.95
N THR A 149 10.37 -3.90 -28.14
CA THR A 149 8.95 -4.16 -27.90
C THR A 149 8.52 -3.65 -26.52
N GLU A 150 7.21 -3.44 -26.33
CA GLU A 150 6.65 -3.06 -25.04
C GLU A 150 6.90 -4.14 -23.95
N LEU A 151 6.91 -5.40 -24.34
CA LEU A 151 7.17 -6.52 -23.43
C LEU A 151 8.62 -6.49 -22.91
N GLU A 152 9.59 -6.23 -23.79
CA GLU A 152 11.02 -6.11 -23.42
C GLU A 152 11.29 -4.86 -22.55
N ARG A 153 10.40 -3.87 -22.59
CA ARG A 153 10.52 -2.63 -21.81
C ARG A 153 9.90 -2.70 -20.44
N ILE A 154 9.37 -3.86 -20.02
CA ILE A 154 8.87 -4.02 -18.66
C ILE A 154 10.08 -3.92 -17.71
N ALA A 155 10.06 -2.89 -16.87
CA ALA A 155 11.09 -2.67 -15.85
C ALA A 155 10.37 -2.08 -14.63
N ASP A 156 9.81 -2.95 -13.79
CA ASP A 156 8.95 -2.54 -12.69
C ASP A 156 9.64 -2.81 -11.34
N VAL A 157 9.56 -1.85 -10.41
CA VAL A 157 9.96 -2.07 -9.02
C VAL A 157 8.84 -2.83 -8.32
N THR A 158 9.00 -4.13 -8.21
CA THR A 158 7.99 -5.06 -7.68
C THR A 158 8.25 -5.49 -6.24
N SER A 159 9.35 -5.04 -5.63
CA SER A 159 9.67 -5.31 -4.23
C SER A 159 9.11 -4.25 -3.31
N LEU A 160 8.73 -4.66 -2.08
CA LEU A 160 8.56 -3.70 -0.99
C LEU A 160 9.93 -3.08 -0.69
N PRO A 161 10.10 -1.75 -0.70
CA PRO A 161 11.36 -1.13 -0.36
C PRO A 161 11.80 -1.46 1.06
N ALA A 162 13.09 -1.72 1.25
CA ALA A 162 13.70 -1.77 2.58
C ALA A 162 14.30 -0.40 2.89
N VAL A 163 13.93 0.18 4.02
CA VAL A 163 14.35 1.53 4.42
C VAL A 163 14.92 1.48 5.82
N ASP A 164 16.12 2.01 5.99
CA ASP A 164 16.77 2.24 7.28
C ASP A 164 17.09 3.73 7.49
N ASP A 165 18.01 4.03 8.42
CA ASP A 165 18.39 5.41 8.76
C ASP A 165 19.21 6.10 7.67
N ARG A 166 19.80 5.36 6.74
CA ARG A 166 20.74 5.87 5.74
C ARG A 166 20.34 5.54 4.30
N TYR A 167 19.65 4.41 4.10
CA TYR A 167 19.43 3.85 2.78
C TYR A 167 17.98 3.49 2.55
N ALA A 168 17.56 3.63 1.30
CA ALA A 168 16.35 3.01 0.76
C ALA A 168 16.78 2.07 -0.38
N CYS A 169 16.45 0.79 -0.24
CA CYS A 169 16.80 -0.26 -1.20
C CYS A 169 15.53 -0.81 -1.86
N ALA A 170 15.61 -1.06 -3.15
CA ALA A 170 14.53 -1.70 -3.90
C ALA A 170 15.12 -2.58 -5.00
N SER A 171 14.37 -3.60 -5.43
CA SER A 171 14.70 -4.41 -6.60
C SER A 171 13.63 -4.23 -7.68
N ALA A 172 14.07 -4.28 -8.92
CA ALA A 172 13.21 -4.20 -10.08
C ALA A 172 13.21 -5.54 -10.84
N TYR A 173 12.06 -5.88 -11.42
CA TYR A 173 11.94 -6.89 -12.46
C TYR A 173 12.37 -6.24 -13.78
N GLN A 174 13.21 -6.95 -14.55
CA GLN A 174 13.65 -6.52 -15.88
C GLN A 174 13.91 -7.76 -16.74
#